data_b743a3851f7c2b17deaa8d264f86dde6
#
_entry.id   b743a3851f7c2b17deaa8d264f86dde6
#
_cell.length_a   1.000
_cell.length_b   1.000
_cell.length_c   1.000
_cell.angle_alpha   90.00
_cell.angle_beta   90.00
_cell.angle_gamma   90.00
#
_symmetry.space_group_name_H-M   'P 1'
#
loop_
_entity.id
_entity.type
_entity.pdbx_description
1 polymer ?
#
loop_
_entity_poly.entity_id
_entity_poly.type
_entity_poly.pdbx_seq_one_letter_code
_entity_poly.pdbx_strand_id
1 'polypeptide(L)'
;MSPCSTTSATDPLTLESFRPFALTDRPIIERATPPELAEFCDFNFNNLVVWGRVLKELWRPYRHWLLLFNAETGNLAMPLGPWPSEAELIELAGEMKRAGGSGRVALVPEWYVAQHPGLVEYFRIEDDPDNADYVYSSDRLAELRG
;
A
#
# COMPACT_ATOMS: atom_id res chain seq x y z
N MET A 1 -21.54 24.27 -0.26
CA MET A 1 -20.61 23.27 -0.78
C MET A 1 -19.31 23.36 0.00
N SER A 2 -19.10 22.42 0.89
CA SER A 2 -17.79 22.35 1.51
C SER A 2 -16.78 21.92 0.45
N PRO A 3 -15.69 22.66 0.26
CA PRO A 3 -14.64 22.20 -0.63
C PRO A 3 -14.15 20.85 -0.12
N CYS A 4 -14.03 19.87 -1.00
CA CYS A 4 -13.28 18.68 -0.69
C CYS A 4 -11.91 19.13 -0.20
N SER A 5 -11.66 19.03 1.10
CA SER A 5 -10.36 19.36 1.63
C SER A 5 -9.39 18.33 1.09
N THR A 6 -8.61 18.72 0.09
CA THR A 6 -7.56 17.87 -0.47
C THR A 6 -6.44 17.78 0.56
N THR A 7 -6.21 16.61 1.09
CA THR A 7 -5.11 16.38 2.02
C THR A 7 -3.79 16.65 1.32
N SER A 8 -2.98 17.57 1.83
CA SER A 8 -1.65 17.85 1.31
C SER A 8 -0.66 16.82 1.83
N ALA A 9 0.38 16.53 1.03
CA ALA A 9 1.47 15.64 1.42
C ALA A 9 2.23 16.12 2.67
N THR A 10 2.12 17.40 3.01
CA THR A 10 2.77 18.01 4.19
C THR A 10 1.86 18.10 5.41
N ASP A 11 0.58 17.74 5.26
CA ASP A 11 -0.36 17.75 6.40
C ASP A 11 0.01 16.65 7.40
N PRO A 12 -0.24 16.89 8.71
CA PRO A 12 0.03 15.89 9.73
C PRO A 12 -0.65 14.55 9.43
N LEU A 13 0.00 13.46 9.79
CA LEU A 13 -0.53 12.11 9.58
C LEU A 13 -1.58 11.79 10.63
N THR A 14 -2.84 11.80 10.21
CA THR A 14 -4.00 11.45 11.04
C THR A 14 -4.86 10.45 10.27
N LEU A 15 -5.60 9.59 10.98
CA LEU A 15 -6.47 8.60 10.31
C LEU A 15 -7.59 9.27 9.55
N GLU A 16 -8.13 10.37 10.06
CA GLU A 16 -9.23 11.14 9.44
C GLU A 16 -8.81 11.82 8.13
N SER A 17 -7.51 11.95 7.89
CA SER A 17 -6.99 12.60 6.67
C SER A 17 -6.99 11.67 5.45
N PHE A 18 -7.20 10.38 5.65
CA PHE A 18 -7.34 9.42 4.56
C PHE A 18 -8.74 9.50 3.95
N ARG A 19 -8.83 9.25 2.65
CA ARG A 19 -10.09 9.33 1.91
C ARG A 19 -10.31 8.10 1.04
N PRO A 20 -11.58 7.82 0.65
CA PRO A 20 -11.89 6.75 -0.29
C PRO A 20 -11.31 7.03 -1.67
N PHE A 21 -11.11 5.94 -2.45
CA PHE A 21 -10.71 6.05 -3.85
C PHE A 21 -11.86 6.54 -4.71
N ALA A 22 -11.56 7.44 -5.65
CA ALA A 22 -12.49 7.91 -6.67
C ALA A 22 -11.90 7.64 -8.05
N LEU A 23 -12.75 7.53 -9.08
CA LEU A 23 -12.29 7.26 -10.45
C LEU A 23 -11.30 8.32 -10.94
N THR A 24 -11.47 9.57 -10.49
CA THR A 24 -10.57 10.68 -10.82
C THR A 24 -9.18 10.55 -10.24
N ASP A 25 -8.97 9.64 -9.29
CA ASP A 25 -7.66 9.41 -8.67
C ASP A 25 -6.74 8.52 -9.52
N ARG A 26 -7.26 7.89 -10.57
CA ARG A 26 -6.52 6.93 -11.41
C ARG A 26 -5.14 7.43 -11.84
N PRO A 27 -5.01 8.63 -12.45
CA PRO A 27 -3.69 9.07 -12.92
C PRO A 27 -2.67 9.21 -11.80
N ILE A 28 -3.10 9.67 -10.63
CA ILE A 28 -2.24 9.88 -9.47
C ILE A 28 -1.76 8.53 -8.92
N ILE A 29 -2.69 7.60 -8.74
CA ILE A 29 -2.40 6.27 -8.16
C ILE A 29 -1.52 5.46 -9.12
N GLU A 30 -1.87 5.40 -10.41
CA GLU A 30 -1.10 4.62 -11.38
C GLU A 30 0.31 5.17 -11.57
N ARG A 31 0.48 6.49 -11.54
CA ARG A 31 1.80 7.12 -11.66
C ARG A 31 2.69 6.79 -10.46
N ALA A 32 2.10 6.71 -9.27
CA ALA A 32 2.84 6.44 -8.05
C ALA A 32 3.16 4.96 -7.85
N THR A 33 2.40 4.06 -8.50
CA THR A 33 2.59 2.62 -8.32
C THR A 33 3.84 2.13 -9.02
N PRO A 34 4.85 1.62 -8.29
CA PRO A 34 6.04 1.05 -8.91
C PRO A 34 5.69 -0.16 -9.78
N PRO A 35 6.45 -0.41 -10.89
CA PRO A 35 6.18 -1.57 -11.75
C PRO A 35 6.15 -2.89 -11.01
N GLU A 36 6.97 -3.05 -9.99
CA GLU A 36 7.04 -4.28 -9.18
C GLU A 36 5.77 -4.54 -8.37
N LEU A 37 5.03 -3.48 -8.02
CA LEU A 37 3.75 -3.59 -7.31
C LEU A 37 2.56 -3.62 -8.25
N ALA A 38 2.70 -3.07 -9.47
CA ALA A 38 1.62 -3.01 -10.43
C ALA A 38 1.12 -4.40 -10.87
N GLU A 39 1.95 -5.43 -10.73
CA GLU A 39 1.61 -6.82 -11.03
C GLU A 39 0.67 -7.45 -10.00
N PHE A 40 0.59 -6.88 -8.79
CA PHE A 40 -0.25 -7.41 -7.73
C PHE A 40 -1.66 -6.84 -7.81
N CYS A 41 -2.66 -7.69 -7.65
CA CYS A 41 -4.06 -7.26 -7.74
C CYS A 41 -4.43 -6.24 -6.66
N ASP A 42 -3.78 -6.29 -5.51
CA ASP A 42 -4.02 -5.36 -4.40
C ASP A 42 -3.69 -3.92 -4.76
N PHE A 43 -2.79 -3.69 -5.72
CA PHE A 43 -2.41 -2.35 -6.16
C PHE A 43 -3.01 -1.98 -7.50
N ASN A 44 -3.85 -2.83 -8.08
CA ASN A 44 -4.56 -2.52 -9.31
C ASN A 44 -5.64 -1.47 -9.03
N PHE A 45 -5.63 -0.37 -9.77
CA PHE A 45 -6.55 0.74 -9.52
C PHE A 45 -8.02 0.32 -9.61
N ASN A 46 -8.37 -0.53 -10.57
CA ASN A 46 -9.75 -0.99 -10.70
C ASN A 46 -10.20 -1.74 -9.43
N ASN A 47 -9.34 -2.58 -8.89
CA ASN A 47 -9.63 -3.30 -7.64
C ASN A 47 -9.71 -2.35 -6.46
N LEU A 48 -8.85 -1.34 -6.38
CA LEU A 48 -8.88 -0.35 -5.31
C LEU A 48 -10.19 0.44 -5.31
N VAL A 49 -10.72 0.79 -6.48
CA VAL A 49 -12.00 1.51 -6.58
C VAL A 49 -13.18 0.60 -6.28
N VAL A 50 -13.20 -0.60 -6.88
CA VAL A 50 -14.34 -1.52 -6.76
C VAL A 50 -14.43 -2.11 -5.35
N TRP A 51 -13.32 -2.61 -4.83
CA TRP A 51 -13.28 -3.29 -3.53
C TRP A 51 -12.94 -2.38 -2.37
N GLY A 52 -12.36 -1.21 -2.65
CA GLY A 52 -11.89 -0.31 -1.60
C GLY A 52 -12.97 0.07 -0.60
N ARG A 53 -14.20 0.32 -1.07
CA ARG A 53 -15.31 0.66 -0.19
C ARG A 53 -15.74 -0.51 0.68
N VAL A 54 -15.76 -1.72 0.13
CA VAL A 54 -16.13 -2.93 0.85
C VAL A 54 -15.07 -3.30 1.88
N LEU A 55 -13.79 -3.20 1.48
CA LEU A 55 -12.65 -3.55 2.31
C LEU A 55 -12.15 -2.37 3.16
N LYS A 56 -12.83 -1.21 3.07
CA LYS A 56 -12.48 0.01 3.81
C LYS A 56 -11.05 0.48 3.56
N GLU A 57 -10.62 0.40 2.30
CA GLU A 57 -9.33 0.90 1.86
C GLU A 57 -9.42 2.41 1.62
N LEU A 58 -8.49 3.15 2.20
CA LEU A 58 -8.40 4.60 2.11
C LEU A 58 -7.01 4.98 1.67
N TRP A 59 -6.84 6.21 1.20
CA TRP A 59 -5.53 6.69 0.76
C TRP A 59 -5.32 8.17 1.05
N ARG A 60 -4.06 8.58 1.06
CA ARG A 60 -3.66 9.99 1.08
C ARG A 60 -2.23 10.15 0.57
N PRO A 61 -1.87 11.31 0.02
CA PRO A 61 -0.47 11.64 -0.18
C PRO A 61 0.19 11.94 1.17
N TYR A 62 1.45 11.57 1.31
CA TYR A 62 2.26 11.87 2.48
C TYR A 62 3.73 11.90 2.10
N ARG A 63 4.37 13.06 2.29
CA ARG A 63 5.75 13.29 1.81
C ARG A 63 5.84 12.97 0.32
N HIS A 64 6.72 12.06 -0.09
CA HIS A 64 6.90 11.66 -1.49
C HIS A 64 6.19 10.34 -1.86
N TRP A 65 5.29 9.88 -0.99
CA TRP A 65 4.53 8.65 -1.20
C TRP A 65 3.04 8.90 -1.29
N LEU A 66 2.33 7.89 -1.78
CA LEU A 66 0.91 7.71 -1.53
C LEU A 66 0.75 6.56 -0.54
N LEU A 67 0.03 6.81 0.53
CA LEU A 67 -0.23 5.82 1.58
C LEU A 67 -1.61 5.20 1.37
N LEU A 68 -1.66 3.87 1.42
CA LEU A 68 -2.89 3.10 1.41
C LEU A 68 -3.10 2.50 2.79
N PHE A 69 -4.26 2.74 3.37
CA PHE A 69 -4.58 2.37 4.74
C PHE A 69 -5.90 1.60 4.78
N ASN A 70 -5.91 0.45 5.45
CA ASN A 70 -7.13 -0.31 5.68
C ASN A 70 -7.75 0.09 7.01
N ALA A 71 -8.94 0.72 6.96
CA ALA A 71 -9.60 1.24 8.16
C ALA A 71 -10.13 0.14 9.07
N GLU A 72 -10.35 -1.06 8.55
CA GLU A 72 -10.84 -2.20 9.33
C GLU A 72 -9.72 -2.86 10.13
N THR A 73 -8.59 -3.12 9.50
CA THR A 73 -7.44 -3.79 10.14
C THR A 73 -6.48 -2.82 10.83
N GLY A 74 -6.48 -1.57 10.39
CA GLY A 74 -5.50 -0.58 10.84
C GLY A 74 -4.14 -0.70 10.16
N ASN A 75 -4.02 -1.57 9.15
CA ASN A 75 -2.76 -1.83 8.48
C ASN A 75 -2.45 -0.80 7.40
N LEU A 76 -1.18 -0.44 7.30
CA LEU A 76 -0.65 0.35 6.19
C LEU A 76 -0.15 -0.63 5.13
N ALA A 77 -0.47 -0.38 3.85
CA ALA A 77 0.14 -1.12 2.76
C ALA A 77 1.54 -0.57 2.47
N MET A 78 2.34 -1.32 1.71
CA MET A 78 3.63 -0.81 1.24
C MET A 78 3.42 0.53 0.54
N PRO A 79 4.15 1.60 0.92
CA PRO A 79 3.94 2.93 0.33
C PRO A 79 4.18 2.93 -1.18
N LEU A 80 3.32 3.64 -1.92
CA LEU A 80 3.47 3.80 -3.37
C LEU A 80 4.37 5.01 -3.65
N GLY A 81 5.35 4.83 -4.51
CA GLY A 81 6.32 5.85 -4.87
C GLY A 81 7.74 5.31 -4.82
N PRO A 82 8.73 6.17 -4.54
CA PRO A 82 10.09 5.69 -4.35
C PRO A 82 10.15 4.68 -3.21
N TRP A 83 10.91 3.60 -3.40
CA TRP A 83 11.06 2.59 -2.35
C TRP A 83 11.67 3.20 -1.09
N PRO A 84 10.99 3.09 0.07
CA PRO A 84 11.52 3.66 1.29
C PRO A 84 12.79 2.93 1.74
N SER A 85 13.68 3.67 2.40
CA SER A 85 14.78 3.06 3.12
C SER A 85 14.25 2.32 4.37
N GLU A 86 15.09 1.50 4.97
CA GLU A 86 14.76 0.84 6.23
C GLU A 86 14.29 1.84 7.29
N ALA A 87 15.07 2.90 7.49
CA ALA A 87 14.76 3.94 8.47
C ALA A 87 13.45 4.65 8.17
N GLU A 88 13.19 4.94 6.88
CA GLU A 88 11.95 5.60 6.46
C GLU A 88 10.72 4.72 6.72
N LEU A 89 10.80 3.42 6.44
CA LEU A 89 9.69 2.52 6.67
C LEU A 89 9.40 2.35 8.16
N ILE A 90 10.45 2.22 8.98
CA ILE A 90 10.32 2.12 10.43
C ILE A 90 9.67 3.37 11.01
N GLU A 91 10.13 4.56 10.58
CA GLU A 91 9.56 5.83 11.02
C GLU A 91 8.09 5.94 10.62
N LEU A 92 7.77 5.60 9.38
CA LEU A 92 6.40 5.68 8.86
C LEU A 92 5.45 4.75 9.62
N ALA A 93 5.87 3.51 9.88
CA ALA A 93 5.08 2.57 10.67
C ALA A 93 4.84 3.10 12.09
N GLY A 94 5.86 3.70 12.70
CA GLY A 94 5.75 4.32 14.02
C GLY A 94 4.78 5.51 14.02
N GLU A 95 4.82 6.36 13.00
CA GLU A 95 3.89 7.49 12.86
C GLU A 95 2.45 7.01 12.70
N MET A 96 2.23 5.96 11.90
CA MET A 96 0.90 5.38 11.72
C MET A 96 0.37 4.79 13.03
N LYS A 97 1.23 4.13 13.79
CA LYS A 97 0.84 3.58 15.09
C LYS A 97 0.45 4.70 16.07
N ARG A 98 1.21 5.78 16.10
CA ARG A 98 0.89 6.94 16.95
C ARG A 98 -0.42 7.60 16.53
N ALA A 99 -0.74 7.56 15.24
CA ALA A 99 -2.01 8.10 14.72
C ALA A 99 -3.22 7.21 15.03
N GLY A 100 -3.01 5.99 15.51
CA GLY A 100 -4.08 5.06 15.87
C GLY A 100 -4.16 3.80 14.99
N GLY A 101 -3.25 3.64 14.03
CA GLY A 101 -3.14 2.43 13.22
C GLY A 101 -2.54 1.26 13.99
N SER A 102 -2.48 0.11 13.35
CA SER A 102 -1.94 -1.11 13.96
C SER A 102 -0.41 -1.11 14.10
N GLY A 103 0.28 -0.29 13.32
CA GLY A 103 1.73 -0.33 13.21
C GLY A 103 2.24 -1.42 12.27
N ARG A 104 1.35 -2.21 11.69
CA ARG A 104 1.70 -3.23 10.71
C ARG A 104 1.79 -2.63 9.32
N VAL A 105 2.75 -3.13 8.54
CA VAL A 105 2.87 -2.82 7.11
C VAL A 105 2.58 -4.12 6.35
N ALA A 106 1.55 -4.09 5.52
CA ALA A 106 1.11 -5.23 4.72
C ALA A 106 1.58 -5.10 3.27
N LEU A 107 1.51 -6.19 2.53
CA LEU A 107 1.81 -6.23 1.09
C LEU A 107 3.26 -5.83 0.77
N VAL A 108 4.17 -6.15 1.67
CA VAL A 108 5.60 -5.90 1.47
C VAL A 108 6.17 -7.02 0.61
N PRO A 109 6.81 -6.69 -0.53
CA PRO A 109 7.40 -7.71 -1.37
C PRO A 109 8.51 -8.47 -0.65
N GLU A 110 8.60 -9.77 -0.91
CA GLU A 110 9.62 -10.62 -0.29
C GLU A 110 11.04 -10.15 -0.60
N TRP A 111 11.29 -9.70 -1.85
CA TRP A 111 12.61 -9.20 -2.23
C TRP A 111 13.00 -7.92 -1.46
N TYR A 112 12.00 -7.09 -1.11
CA TYR A 112 12.26 -5.88 -0.32
C TYR A 112 12.75 -6.25 1.09
N VAL A 113 12.11 -7.23 1.72
CA VAL A 113 12.53 -7.72 3.04
C VAL A 113 13.94 -8.32 2.96
N ALA A 114 14.22 -9.08 1.90
CA ALA A 114 15.53 -9.70 1.69
C ALA A 114 16.64 -8.66 1.52
N GLN A 115 16.34 -7.52 0.89
CA GLN A 115 17.31 -6.44 0.69
C GLN A 115 17.46 -5.52 1.92
N HIS A 116 16.58 -5.65 2.90
CA HIS A 116 16.56 -4.82 4.09
C HIS A 116 16.58 -5.68 5.37
N PRO A 117 17.70 -6.39 5.63
CA PRO A 117 17.76 -7.36 6.74
C PRO A 117 17.60 -6.74 8.13
N GLY A 118 17.85 -5.43 8.27
CA GLY A 118 17.67 -4.72 9.54
C GLY A 118 16.23 -4.58 9.99
N LEU A 119 15.26 -4.83 9.09
CA LEU A 119 13.84 -4.74 9.44
C LEU A 119 13.44 -5.73 10.54
N VAL A 120 14.11 -6.88 10.64
CA VAL A 120 13.79 -7.90 11.64
C VAL A 120 14.06 -7.44 13.09
N GLU A 121 14.83 -6.37 13.27
CA GLU A 121 15.08 -5.78 14.58
C GLU A 121 13.90 -4.95 15.09
N TYR A 122 13.05 -4.49 14.16
CA TYR A 122 11.93 -3.58 14.46
C TYR A 122 10.57 -4.20 14.17
N PHE A 123 10.51 -5.17 13.26
CA PHE A 123 9.28 -5.82 12.83
C PHE A 123 9.37 -7.33 13.01
N ARG A 124 8.24 -7.90 13.37
CA ARG A 124 8.04 -9.33 13.24
C ARG A 124 7.61 -9.60 11.79
N ILE A 125 8.43 -10.32 11.04
CA ILE A 125 8.14 -10.63 9.64
C ILE A 125 7.27 -11.89 9.60
N GLU A 126 6.10 -11.78 8.97
CA GLU A 126 5.16 -12.89 8.81
C GLU A 126 4.85 -13.09 7.33
N ASP A 127 4.85 -14.34 6.89
CA ASP A 127 4.38 -14.69 5.56
C ASP A 127 2.85 -14.69 5.53
N ASP A 128 2.28 -14.25 4.42
CA ASP A 128 0.83 -14.24 4.22
C ASP A 128 0.49 -15.01 2.94
N PRO A 129 0.57 -16.34 2.97
CA PRO A 129 0.32 -17.17 1.79
C PRO A 129 -1.11 -17.10 1.27
N ASP A 130 -2.08 -16.76 2.13
CA ASP A 130 -3.49 -16.68 1.74
C ASP A 130 -3.77 -15.47 0.82
N ASN A 131 -2.91 -14.44 0.90
CA ASN A 131 -3.01 -13.24 0.05
C ASN A 131 -1.93 -13.20 -1.03
N ALA A 132 -1.21 -14.29 -1.26
CA ALA A 132 -0.20 -14.35 -2.31
C ALA A 132 -0.86 -14.38 -3.69
N ASP A 133 -0.40 -13.50 -4.57
CA ASP A 133 -0.86 -13.47 -5.96
C ASP A 133 -0.11 -14.49 -6.79
N TYR A 134 -0.83 -15.13 -7.72
CA TYR A 134 -0.23 -16.05 -8.68
C TYR A 134 0.08 -15.30 -9.96
N VAL A 135 1.38 -15.16 -10.27
CA VAL A 135 1.85 -14.50 -11.49
C VAL A 135 2.40 -15.55 -12.44
N TYR A 136 1.81 -15.64 -13.64
CA TYR A 136 2.24 -16.58 -14.66
C TYR A 136 2.64 -15.83 -15.93
N SER A 137 3.70 -16.31 -16.60
CA SER A 137 3.99 -15.80 -17.93
C SER A 137 2.94 -16.35 -18.92
N SER A 138 2.56 -15.53 -19.91
CA SER A 138 1.59 -15.95 -20.92
C SER A 138 2.06 -17.17 -21.71
N ASP A 139 3.37 -17.30 -21.95
CA ASP A 139 3.94 -18.47 -22.63
C ASP A 139 3.74 -19.75 -21.81
N ARG A 140 3.94 -19.67 -20.50
CA ARG A 140 3.72 -20.83 -19.61
C ARG A 140 2.25 -21.22 -19.54
N LEU A 141 1.35 -20.23 -19.57
CA LEU A 141 -0.09 -20.51 -19.60
C LEU A 141 -0.50 -21.22 -20.87
N ALA A 142 0.10 -20.87 -22.02
CA ALA A 142 -0.16 -21.53 -23.29
C ALA A 142 0.31 -22.98 -23.32
N GLU A 143 1.28 -23.34 -22.48
CA GLU A 143 1.83 -24.70 -22.38
C GLU A 143 1.06 -25.59 -21.39
N LEU A 144 0.09 -25.05 -20.65
CA LEU A 144 -0.70 -25.85 -19.73
C LEU A 144 -1.53 -26.86 -20.51
N ARG A 145 -1.17 -28.13 -20.35
CA ARG A 145 -1.94 -29.27 -20.88
C ARG A 145 -2.93 -29.67 -19.79
N GLY A 146 -4.19 -29.67 -20.17
CA GLY A 146 -5.28 -30.09 -19.29
C GLY A 146 -5.19 -31.57 -18.91
#